data_322e54faaee30306352447b64e3b86ec
#
_entry.id   322e54faaee30306352447b64e3b86ec
#
_cell.length_a   1.000
_cell.length_b   1.000
_cell.length_c   1.000
_cell.angle_alpha   90.00
_cell.angle_beta   90.00
_cell.angle_gamma   90.00
#
_symmetry.space_group_name_H-M   'P 1'
#
loop_
_entity.id
_entity.type
_entity.pdbx_description
1 polymer ?
#
loop_
_entity_poly.entity_id
_entity_poly.type
_entity_poly.pdbx_seq_one_letter_code
_entity_poly.pdbx_strand_id
1 'polypeptide(L)'
;MLQSLHIVNFAIIEDTVIDLTKGVTIFTGETGAGKSILIDALAVLTGRRAKTDLIRTGADFFKVEGIFYADDSIVSALQELGIECEGREVILSRKLNKSGRGLCTINGDFCTVKQLQKIGKMLVRLHEQNDNMELLSIPFCEKMVDSGTSEVAAAYRDYQDSYREWKKLKDALEDYENAKQERERRLDILEWELSQISSAHLLPDEDEEIEKKLSVLQNHERIFRSVHQALELLTAENGPQDAIGDAIREVSSVSKYDEALEAFVESLNSASYALEDAINGLDSYISDTDFSEEELNELQSRDEVISEMKRKYGPTLSDVLAYEAKAKKEYEALKEVIYDNEALQKDYASLTDLLMKKAEVLNRYRMISSKRILTGVVTTLKDMGMENARMELHLVAQKSPMPNGAEEMEFYFSANPGEPLRSMRDTASGGEISRIALAIEMVISHLLSQQTLIFDEIDVGISGKVGLKVAKKIACLAKTIQVLCITHLPQTACAADRHYQIVKTIANGRTSTKAVLLNDAQHLDNIAQMISGTEDSKSALTSAKEMRRLVMGR
;
A
#
# COMPACT_ATOMS: atom_id res chain seq x y z
N MET A 1 -2.38 -10.82 32.97
CA MET A 1 -3.70 -10.91 33.62
C MET A 1 -4.13 -9.51 34.04
N LEU A 2 -5.32 -9.07 33.68
CA LEU A 2 -5.89 -7.78 34.08
C LEU A 2 -6.36 -7.84 35.54
N GLN A 3 -5.84 -6.94 36.38
CA GLN A 3 -6.15 -6.89 37.81
C GLN A 3 -7.20 -5.82 38.12
N SER A 4 -7.08 -4.65 37.48
CA SER A 4 -8.04 -3.56 37.70
C SER A 4 -8.23 -2.78 36.40
N LEU A 5 -9.44 -2.28 36.17
CA LEU A 5 -9.80 -1.40 35.06
C LEU A 5 -10.49 -0.16 35.61
N HIS A 6 -9.90 1.02 35.35
CA HIS A 6 -10.45 2.31 35.73
C HIS A 6 -10.87 3.09 34.48
N ILE A 7 -12.12 3.48 34.43
CA ILE A 7 -12.73 4.19 33.29
C ILE A 7 -13.33 5.51 33.80
N VAL A 8 -12.88 6.62 33.21
CA VAL A 8 -13.33 7.97 33.58
C VAL A 8 -13.83 8.70 32.33
N ASN A 9 -15.04 9.26 32.40
CA ASN A 9 -15.69 10.07 31.38
C ASN A 9 -15.76 9.42 29.99
N PHE A 10 -16.01 8.12 29.92
CA PHE A 10 -16.06 7.34 28.68
C PHE A 10 -17.51 7.01 28.32
N ALA A 11 -17.98 7.52 27.19
CA ALA A 11 -19.37 7.39 26.72
C ALA A 11 -20.40 7.75 27.83
N ILE A 12 -21.14 6.75 28.36
CA ILE A 12 -22.10 6.94 29.46
C ILE A 12 -21.52 6.61 30.85
N ILE A 13 -20.26 6.16 30.92
CA ILE A 13 -19.56 5.90 32.18
C ILE A 13 -18.94 7.20 32.67
N GLU A 14 -19.23 7.58 33.91
CA GLU A 14 -18.67 8.77 34.57
C GLU A 14 -17.34 8.46 35.25
N ASP A 15 -17.38 7.56 36.19
CA ASP A 15 -16.22 7.03 36.91
C ASP A 15 -16.57 5.62 37.44
N THR A 16 -15.74 4.62 37.06
CA THR A 16 -15.94 3.24 37.43
C THR A 16 -14.63 2.50 37.57
N VAL A 17 -14.42 1.86 38.68
CA VAL A 17 -13.30 0.95 38.91
C VAL A 17 -13.85 -0.47 38.99
N ILE A 18 -13.21 -1.40 38.28
CA ILE A 18 -13.59 -2.80 38.21
C ILE A 18 -12.38 -3.64 38.62
N ASP A 19 -12.48 -4.31 39.75
CA ASP A 19 -11.44 -5.22 40.23
C ASP A 19 -11.67 -6.63 39.71
N LEU A 20 -10.65 -7.17 39.09
CA LEU A 20 -10.69 -8.44 38.36
C LEU A 20 -9.75 -9.46 39.00
N THR A 21 -10.11 -10.72 38.90
CA THR A 21 -9.30 -11.83 39.42
C THR A 21 -9.15 -12.93 38.39
N LYS A 22 -8.32 -13.93 38.68
CA LYS A 22 -8.26 -15.15 37.87
C LYS A 22 -9.62 -15.84 37.87
N GLY A 23 -9.96 -16.56 36.80
CA GLY A 23 -11.24 -17.21 36.63
C GLY A 23 -12.13 -16.48 35.61
N VAL A 24 -13.45 -16.74 35.72
CA VAL A 24 -14.47 -16.11 34.86
C VAL A 24 -15.04 -14.87 35.52
N THR A 25 -14.90 -13.73 34.90
CA THR A 25 -15.68 -12.53 35.25
C THR A 25 -16.80 -12.34 34.24
N ILE A 26 -18.03 -12.33 34.70
CA ILE A 26 -19.23 -12.13 33.87
C ILE A 26 -19.77 -10.72 34.07
N PHE A 27 -20.17 -10.10 32.97
CA PHE A 27 -20.90 -8.84 32.93
C PHE A 27 -22.30 -9.07 32.37
N THR A 28 -23.34 -8.83 33.19
CA THR A 28 -24.76 -8.86 32.77
C THR A 28 -25.36 -7.45 32.86
N GLY A 29 -26.55 -7.26 32.30
CA GLY A 29 -27.28 -5.99 32.31
C GLY A 29 -28.23 -5.90 31.12
N GLU A 30 -29.11 -4.91 31.12
CA GLU A 30 -30.07 -4.68 30.05
C GLU A 30 -29.36 -4.32 28.74
N THR A 31 -30.01 -4.59 27.58
CA THR A 31 -29.56 -4.14 26.26
C THR A 31 -29.49 -2.61 26.26
N GLY A 32 -28.33 -2.04 25.85
CA GLY A 32 -28.09 -0.59 25.89
C GLY A 32 -27.66 -0.05 27.27
N ALA A 33 -27.45 -0.90 28.30
CA ALA A 33 -26.94 -0.47 29.61
C ALA A 33 -25.45 -0.12 29.64
N GLY A 34 -24.74 -0.26 28.50
CA GLY A 34 -23.31 0.10 28.40
C GLY A 34 -22.36 -1.10 28.54
N LYS A 35 -22.84 -2.35 28.35
CA LYS A 35 -22.00 -3.55 28.36
C LYS A 35 -20.87 -3.46 27.31
N SER A 36 -21.22 -3.18 26.06
CA SER A 36 -20.24 -3.04 24.95
C SER A 36 -19.27 -1.86 25.16
N ILE A 37 -19.68 -0.85 25.95
CA ILE A 37 -18.81 0.29 26.28
C ILE A 37 -17.58 -0.14 27.11
N LEU A 38 -17.71 -1.18 27.95
CA LEU A 38 -16.57 -1.77 28.67
C LEU A 38 -15.55 -2.39 27.70
N ILE A 39 -16.05 -3.05 26.66
CA ILE A 39 -15.20 -3.63 25.62
C ILE A 39 -14.53 -2.53 24.79
N ASP A 40 -15.29 -1.51 24.41
CA ASP A 40 -14.73 -0.34 23.70
C ASP A 40 -13.64 0.34 24.54
N ALA A 41 -13.82 0.47 25.85
CA ALA A 41 -12.81 1.01 26.74
C ALA A 41 -11.54 0.14 26.77
N LEU A 42 -11.69 -1.19 26.87
CA LEU A 42 -10.58 -2.15 26.83
C LEU A 42 -9.89 -2.15 25.45
N ALA A 43 -10.65 -2.07 24.37
CA ALA A 43 -10.12 -1.98 23.02
C ALA A 43 -9.30 -0.69 22.81
N VAL A 44 -9.80 0.43 23.31
CA VAL A 44 -9.06 1.73 23.28
C VAL A 44 -7.82 1.64 24.15
N LEU A 45 -7.87 1.02 25.32
CA LEU A 45 -6.74 0.81 26.21
C LEU A 45 -5.64 -0.04 25.56
N THR A 46 -6.03 -1.06 24.79
CA THR A 46 -5.10 -1.96 24.07
C THR A 46 -4.64 -1.44 22.71
N GLY A 47 -4.95 -0.17 22.35
CA GLY A 47 -4.40 0.51 21.20
C GLY A 47 -5.33 0.64 19.98
N ARG A 48 -6.64 0.33 20.10
CA ARG A 48 -7.63 0.69 19.07
C ARG A 48 -7.69 2.21 18.90
N ARG A 49 -8.02 2.67 17.70
CA ARG A 49 -8.19 4.11 17.42
C ARG A 49 -9.32 4.68 18.28
N ALA A 50 -8.97 5.66 19.10
CA ALA A 50 -9.93 6.39 19.92
C ALA A 50 -10.56 7.54 19.10
N LYS A 51 -11.87 7.77 19.31
CA LYS A 51 -12.63 8.87 18.70
C LYS A 51 -13.14 9.81 19.77
N THR A 52 -13.36 11.06 19.43
CA THR A 52 -13.84 12.10 20.36
C THR A 52 -15.30 11.93 20.76
N ASP A 53 -16.08 11.16 19.99
CA ASP A 53 -17.47 10.76 20.32
C ASP A 53 -17.56 9.82 21.53
N LEU A 54 -16.46 9.19 21.90
CA LEU A 54 -16.34 8.38 23.13
C LEU A 54 -16.17 9.23 24.39
N ILE A 55 -15.97 10.54 24.28
CA ILE A 55 -15.91 11.44 25.45
C ILE A 55 -17.34 11.67 25.95
N ARG A 56 -17.55 11.45 27.26
CA ARG A 56 -18.83 11.69 27.91
C ARG A 56 -19.31 13.12 27.64
N THR A 57 -20.58 13.27 27.30
CA THR A 57 -21.19 14.58 27.04
C THR A 57 -21.02 15.51 28.27
N GLY A 58 -20.36 16.65 28.05
CA GLY A 58 -20.05 17.62 29.09
C GLY A 58 -18.67 17.46 29.74
N ALA A 59 -17.94 16.38 29.48
CA ALA A 59 -16.57 16.19 29.94
C ALA A 59 -15.56 16.70 28.88
N ASP A 60 -14.36 17.10 29.30
CA ASP A 60 -13.31 17.61 28.40
C ASP A 60 -12.38 16.53 27.87
N PHE A 61 -12.35 15.39 28.51
CA PHE A 61 -11.55 14.23 28.17
C PHE A 61 -12.19 12.94 28.68
N PHE A 62 -11.74 11.81 28.15
CA PHE A 62 -11.86 10.52 28.82
C PHE A 62 -10.48 9.98 29.20
N LYS A 63 -10.43 9.11 30.22
CA LYS A 63 -9.26 8.32 30.60
C LYS A 63 -9.68 6.87 30.81
N VAL A 64 -8.91 5.94 30.25
CA VAL A 64 -9.01 4.51 30.57
C VAL A 64 -7.64 4.04 31.03
N GLU A 65 -7.61 3.32 32.15
CA GLU A 65 -6.39 2.80 32.75
C GLU A 65 -6.61 1.34 33.18
N GLY A 66 -5.61 0.51 32.91
CA GLY A 66 -5.64 -0.91 33.28
C GLY A 66 -4.35 -1.33 33.93
N ILE A 67 -4.47 -2.06 35.03
CA ILE A 67 -3.34 -2.66 35.76
C ILE A 67 -3.29 -4.13 35.40
N PHE A 68 -2.15 -4.58 34.91
CA PHE A 68 -1.93 -5.95 34.45
C PHE A 68 -0.77 -6.59 35.19
N TYR A 69 -0.86 -7.87 35.46
CA TYR A 69 0.26 -8.70 35.85
C TYR A 69 0.88 -9.32 34.59
N ALA A 70 2.17 -9.09 34.34
CA ALA A 70 2.92 -9.53 33.17
C ALA A 70 3.70 -10.82 33.42
N ASP A 71 3.82 -11.65 32.41
CA ASP A 71 4.78 -12.77 32.36
C ASP A 71 6.13 -12.33 31.80
N ASP A 72 7.10 -13.27 31.75
CA ASP A 72 8.46 -12.99 31.30
C ASP A 72 8.49 -12.52 29.83
N SER A 73 7.58 -12.97 28.97
CA SER A 73 7.52 -12.57 27.57
C SER A 73 7.12 -11.10 27.40
N ILE A 74 6.19 -10.62 28.23
CA ILE A 74 5.76 -9.23 28.24
C ILE A 74 6.85 -8.33 28.84
N VAL A 75 7.50 -8.78 29.92
CA VAL A 75 8.61 -8.06 30.54
C VAL A 75 9.75 -7.87 29.52
N SER A 76 10.12 -8.92 28.79
CA SER A 76 11.13 -8.82 27.72
C SER A 76 10.72 -7.85 26.60
N ALA A 77 9.45 -7.88 26.19
CA ALA A 77 8.94 -6.96 25.16
C ALA A 77 8.92 -5.49 25.63
N LEU A 78 8.72 -5.24 26.94
CA LEU A 78 8.82 -3.88 27.52
C LEU A 78 10.27 -3.40 27.57
N GLN A 79 11.21 -4.28 27.93
CA GLN A 79 12.65 -3.98 27.94
C GLN A 79 13.16 -3.61 26.54
N GLU A 80 12.70 -4.32 25.50
CA GLU A 80 12.99 -3.95 24.10
C GLU A 80 12.51 -2.53 23.72
N LEU A 81 11.46 -2.05 24.38
CA LEU A 81 10.91 -0.70 24.19
C LEU A 81 11.56 0.34 25.12
N GLY A 82 12.50 -0.07 25.99
CA GLY A 82 13.14 0.80 26.97
C GLY A 82 12.25 1.18 28.14
N ILE A 83 11.19 0.39 28.43
CA ILE A 83 10.22 0.65 29.51
C ILE A 83 10.54 -0.29 30.68
N GLU A 84 10.73 0.29 31.85
CA GLU A 84 10.95 -0.49 33.07
C GLU A 84 9.66 -1.11 33.60
N CYS A 85 9.78 -2.32 34.15
CA CYS A 85 8.67 -3.05 34.75
C CYS A 85 9.07 -3.53 36.15
N GLU A 86 8.62 -2.84 37.16
CA GLU A 86 8.85 -3.24 38.55
C GLU A 86 7.81 -4.28 39.01
N GLY A 87 8.24 -5.34 39.62
CA GLY A 87 7.37 -6.33 40.26
C GLY A 87 6.38 -7.05 39.33
N ARG A 88 6.61 -7.08 38.01
CA ARG A 88 5.70 -7.67 36.99
C ARG A 88 4.35 -6.96 36.86
N GLU A 89 4.21 -5.75 37.39
CA GLU A 89 3.03 -4.93 37.18
C GLU A 89 3.20 -4.03 35.96
N VAL A 90 2.19 -3.99 35.10
CA VAL A 90 2.16 -3.16 33.90
C VAL A 90 0.89 -2.32 33.91
N ILE A 91 1.06 -1.00 33.91
CA ILE A 91 -0.02 -0.03 33.89
C ILE A 91 -0.12 0.55 32.48
N LEU A 92 -1.20 0.23 31.78
CA LEU A 92 -1.55 0.90 30.52
C LEU A 92 -2.50 2.07 30.80
N SER A 93 -2.27 3.21 30.20
CA SER A 93 -3.20 4.34 30.30
C SER A 93 -3.42 5.01 28.96
N ARG A 94 -4.67 5.32 28.67
CA ARG A 94 -5.11 6.01 27.46
C ARG A 94 -6.01 7.18 27.80
N LYS A 95 -5.62 8.39 27.36
CA LYS A 95 -6.42 9.62 27.54
C LYS A 95 -6.62 10.29 26.18
N LEU A 96 -7.84 10.81 25.94
CA LEU A 96 -8.16 11.61 24.76
C LEU A 96 -8.95 12.84 25.20
N ASN A 97 -8.59 14.00 24.69
CA ASN A 97 -9.31 15.25 24.95
C ASN A 97 -10.20 15.65 23.76
N LYS A 98 -11.08 16.63 23.95
CA LYS A 98 -11.99 17.16 22.91
C LYS A 98 -11.28 17.72 21.67
N SER A 99 -10.02 18.19 21.81
CA SER A 99 -9.23 18.66 20.67
C SER A 99 -8.66 17.53 19.81
N GLY A 100 -8.96 16.26 20.15
CA GLY A 100 -8.44 15.08 19.46
C GLY A 100 -7.00 14.70 19.85
N ARG A 101 -6.37 15.42 20.79
CA ARG A 101 -5.05 15.07 21.29
C ARG A 101 -5.14 13.88 22.23
N GLY A 102 -4.49 12.77 21.85
CA GLY A 102 -4.42 11.54 22.63
C GLY A 102 -3.10 11.40 23.34
N LEU A 103 -3.14 10.86 24.56
CA LEU A 103 -1.98 10.49 25.36
C LEU A 103 -2.02 8.99 25.64
N CYS A 104 -0.90 8.31 25.45
CA CYS A 104 -0.70 6.91 25.79
C CYS A 104 0.48 6.79 26.73
N THR A 105 0.33 6.01 27.80
CA THR A 105 1.46 5.69 28.67
C THR A 105 1.49 4.22 29.03
N ILE A 106 2.70 3.69 29.23
CA ILE A 106 2.96 2.38 29.81
C ILE A 106 3.87 2.61 31.02
N ASN A 107 3.45 2.22 32.21
CA ASN A 107 4.13 2.47 33.48
C ASN A 107 4.46 3.94 33.75
N GLY A 108 3.65 4.86 33.19
CA GLY A 108 3.88 6.30 33.29
C GLY A 108 4.70 6.90 32.14
N ASP A 109 5.47 6.09 31.42
CA ASP A 109 6.27 6.54 30.27
C ASP A 109 5.40 6.76 29.04
N PHE A 110 5.65 7.85 28.32
CA PHE A 110 4.96 8.16 27.09
C PHE A 110 5.29 7.16 25.99
N CYS A 111 4.28 6.64 25.33
CA CYS A 111 4.45 5.71 24.22
C CYS A 111 3.58 6.08 23.01
N THR A 112 3.96 5.55 21.85
CA THR A 112 3.14 5.65 20.64
C THR A 112 1.97 4.66 20.70
N VAL A 113 0.89 4.93 19.94
CA VAL A 113 -0.23 3.99 19.81
C VAL A 113 0.22 2.62 19.30
N LYS A 114 1.23 2.57 18.41
CA LYS A 114 1.78 1.30 17.89
C LYS A 114 2.49 0.48 18.98
N GLN A 115 3.25 1.14 19.86
CA GLN A 115 3.89 0.48 21.00
C GLN A 115 2.84 -0.03 21.99
N LEU A 116 1.85 0.82 22.34
CA LEU A 116 0.73 0.42 23.18
C LEU A 116 -0.03 -0.78 22.59
N GLN A 117 -0.26 -0.80 21.28
CA GLN A 117 -0.92 -1.90 20.57
C GLN A 117 -0.08 -3.19 20.59
N LYS A 118 1.25 -3.09 20.45
CA LYS A 118 2.15 -4.27 20.54
C LYS A 118 2.00 -4.94 21.91
N ILE A 119 2.08 -4.18 22.97
CA ILE A 119 1.96 -4.70 24.36
C ILE A 119 0.51 -5.10 24.69
N GLY A 120 -0.46 -4.28 24.29
CA GLY A 120 -1.89 -4.56 24.51
C GLY A 120 -2.34 -5.89 23.91
N LYS A 121 -1.89 -6.23 22.70
CA LYS A 121 -2.18 -7.53 22.05
C LYS A 121 -1.53 -8.73 22.73
N MET A 122 -0.45 -8.53 23.47
CA MET A 122 0.14 -9.60 24.28
C MET A 122 -0.62 -9.81 25.60
N LEU A 123 -1.19 -8.73 26.18
CA LEU A 123 -1.91 -8.76 27.44
C LEU A 123 -3.35 -9.24 27.29
N VAL A 124 -4.05 -8.79 26.25
CA VAL A 124 -5.49 -8.99 26.06
C VAL A 124 -5.80 -9.40 24.64
N ARG A 125 -6.63 -10.41 24.50
CA ARG A 125 -7.30 -10.74 23.23
C ARG A 125 -8.79 -10.47 23.36
N LEU A 126 -9.31 -9.66 22.44
CA LEU A 126 -10.72 -9.28 22.34
C LEU A 126 -11.40 -10.14 21.26
N HIS A 127 -12.53 -10.73 21.58
CA HIS A 127 -13.41 -11.44 20.63
C HIS A 127 -14.74 -10.68 20.55
N GLU A 128 -14.79 -9.71 19.64
CA GLU A 128 -15.99 -8.92 19.33
C GLU A 128 -16.77 -9.54 18.16
N GLN A 129 -18.04 -9.16 18.01
CA GLN A 129 -18.87 -9.65 16.89
C GLN A 129 -18.27 -9.43 15.50
N ASN A 130 -17.48 -8.34 15.34
CA ASN A 130 -16.86 -7.97 14.06
C ASN A 130 -15.36 -8.29 13.98
N ASP A 131 -14.68 -8.65 15.07
CA ASP A 131 -13.22 -8.85 15.14
C ASP A 131 -12.80 -10.34 15.09
N ASN A 132 -13.74 -11.26 15.09
CA ASN A 132 -13.46 -12.69 14.94
C ASN A 132 -12.73 -13.03 13.62
N MET A 133 -12.66 -12.08 12.69
CA MET A 133 -11.88 -12.17 11.44
C MET A 133 -10.36 -12.29 11.67
N GLU A 134 -9.82 -11.82 12.83
CA GLU A 134 -8.38 -11.99 13.13
C GLU A 134 -8.04 -13.47 13.37
N LEU A 135 -8.92 -14.24 14.04
CA LEU A 135 -8.75 -15.68 14.25
C LEU A 135 -8.85 -16.51 12.97
N LEU A 136 -9.49 -15.94 11.95
CA LEU A 136 -9.66 -16.56 10.65
C LEU A 136 -8.60 -16.08 9.63
N SER A 137 -7.71 -15.18 10.07
CA SER A 137 -6.67 -14.64 9.21
C SER A 137 -5.56 -15.66 8.97
N ILE A 138 -4.95 -15.60 7.78
CA ILE A 138 -3.80 -16.44 7.43
C ILE A 138 -2.67 -16.35 8.46
N PRO A 139 -2.22 -15.13 8.89
CA PRO A 139 -1.14 -15.03 9.86
C PRO A 139 -1.46 -15.68 11.21
N PHE A 140 -2.72 -15.67 11.62
CA PHE A 140 -3.12 -16.35 12.85
C PHE A 140 -3.11 -17.87 12.68
N CYS A 141 -3.64 -18.38 11.57
CA CYS A 141 -3.62 -19.80 11.24
C CYS A 141 -2.19 -20.34 11.19
N GLU A 142 -1.29 -19.61 10.54
CA GLU A 142 0.14 -19.93 10.47
C GLU A 142 0.76 -20.00 11.87
N LYS A 143 0.57 -18.95 12.68
CA LYS A 143 1.10 -18.90 14.04
C LYS A 143 0.57 -20.05 14.90
N MET A 144 -0.70 -20.39 14.75
CA MET A 144 -1.32 -21.49 15.49
C MET A 144 -0.71 -22.85 15.12
N VAL A 145 -0.56 -23.13 13.83
CA VAL A 145 -0.01 -24.38 13.32
C VAL A 145 1.48 -24.47 13.63
N ASP A 146 2.24 -23.38 13.43
CA ASP A 146 3.69 -23.34 13.63
C ASP A 146 4.08 -23.40 15.11
N SER A 147 3.21 -22.98 16.03
CA SER A 147 3.41 -23.14 17.48
C SER A 147 2.99 -24.51 18.01
N GLY A 148 2.41 -25.36 17.19
CA GLY A 148 1.78 -26.61 17.64
C GLY A 148 2.76 -27.71 18.07
N THR A 149 3.97 -27.76 17.50
CA THR A 149 4.99 -28.76 17.85
C THR A 149 6.41 -28.21 17.69
N SER A 150 7.38 -28.81 18.39
CA SER A 150 8.81 -28.45 18.29
C SER A 150 9.39 -28.73 16.91
N GLU A 151 8.89 -29.76 16.24
CA GLU A 151 9.33 -30.17 14.90
C GLU A 151 8.95 -29.13 13.84
N VAL A 152 7.73 -28.56 13.92
CA VAL A 152 7.33 -27.44 13.04
C VAL A 152 8.22 -26.25 13.29
N ALA A 153 8.45 -25.88 14.55
CA ALA A 153 9.29 -24.73 14.88
C ALA A 153 10.75 -24.90 14.42
N ALA A 154 11.26 -26.13 14.44
CA ALA A 154 12.60 -26.43 13.92
C ALA A 154 12.65 -26.35 12.38
N ALA A 155 11.70 -26.98 11.69
CA ALA A 155 11.61 -26.94 10.24
C ALA A 155 11.35 -25.52 9.70
N TYR A 156 10.56 -24.72 10.41
CA TYR A 156 10.31 -23.32 10.07
C TYR A 156 11.58 -22.46 10.16
N ARG A 157 12.38 -22.62 11.22
CA ARG A 157 13.68 -21.93 11.33
C ARG A 157 14.63 -22.31 10.22
N ASP A 158 14.75 -23.63 9.92
CA ASP A 158 15.61 -24.13 8.86
C ASP A 158 15.19 -23.62 7.47
N TYR A 159 13.88 -23.52 7.22
CA TYR A 159 13.33 -22.87 6.03
C TYR A 159 13.68 -21.38 5.98
N GLN A 160 13.46 -20.63 7.06
CA GLN A 160 13.72 -19.20 7.12
C GLN A 160 15.20 -18.86 6.88
N ASP A 161 16.13 -19.67 7.41
CA ASP A 161 17.57 -19.45 7.20
C ASP A 161 17.90 -19.58 5.71
N SER A 162 17.42 -20.63 5.05
CA SER A 162 17.59 -20.81 3.60
C SER A 162 16.84 -19.76 2.77
N TYR A 163 15.67 -19.32 3.22
CA TYR A 163 14.93 -18.23 2.54
C TYR A 163 15.71 -16.91 2.56
N ARG A 164 16.39 -16.57 3.65
CA ARG A 164 17.21 -15.36 3.73
C ARG A 164 18.38 -15.40 2.75
N GLU A 165 19.03 -16.56 2.61
CA GLU A 165 20.11 -16.75 1.64
C GLU A 165 19.58 -16.69 0.21
N TRP A 166 18.51 -17.40 -0.08
CA TRP A 166 17.83 -17.38 -1.37
C TRP A 166 17.38 -15.97 -1.77
N LYS A 167 16.81 -15.23 -0.84
CA LYS A 167 16.37 -13.85 -1.07
C LYS A 167 17.52 -12.92 -1.43
N LYS A 168 18.66 -13.02 -0.73
CA LYS A 168 19.86 -12.24 -1.07
C LYS A 168 20.36 -12.54 -2.47
N LEU A 169 20.36 -13.82 -2.85
CA LEU A 169 20.83 -14.24 -4.16
C LEU A 169 19.86 -13.82 -5.27
N LYS A 170 18.57 -13.89 -5.00
CA LYS A 170 17.53 -13.40 -5.90
C LYS A 170 17.66 -11.89 -6.14
N ASP A 171 17.80 -11.11 -5.08
CA ASP A 171 17.95 -9.66 -5.18
C ASP A 171 19.23 -9.29 -5.96
N ALA A 172 20.35 -10.00 -5.71
CA ALA A 172 21.58 -9.81 -6.47
C ALA A 172 21.43 -10.16 -7.96
N LEU A 173 20.66 -11.19 -8.29
CA LEU A 173 20.38 -11.56 -9.68
C LEU A 173 19.47 -10.52 -10.37
N GLU A 174 18.46 -10.02 -9.69
CA GLU A 174 17.59 -8.95 -10.20
C GLU A 174 18.38 -7.65 -10.44
N ASP A 175 19.25 -7.24 -9.51
CA ASP A 175 20.13 -6.08 -9.67
C ASP A 175 21.08 -6.24 -10.86
N TYR A 176 21.62 -7.43 -11.03
CA TYR A 176 22.48 -7.76 -12.16
C TYR A 176 21.73 -7.69 -13.50
N GLU A 177 20.55 -8.27 -13.61
CA GLU A 177 19.74 -8.23 -14.82
C GLU A 177 19.31 -6.79 -15.18
N ASN A 178 18.94 -6.00 -14.16
CA ASN A 178 18.60 -4.59 -14.34
C ASN A 178 19.82 -3.78 -14.87
N ALA A 179 21.00 -4.00 -14.29
CA ALA A 179 22.23 -3.35 -14.75
C ALA A 179 22.60 -3.76 -16.18
N LYS A 180 22.39 -5.03 -16.54
CA LYS A 180 22.58 -5.51 -17.92
C LYS A 180 21.63 -4.85 -18.90
N GLN A 181 20.35 -4.77 -18.59
CA GLN A 181 19.35 -4.11 -19.44
C GLN A 181 19.63 -2.61 -19.63
N GLU A 182 20.00 -1.91 -18.56
CA GLU A 182 20.34 -0.49 -18.64
C GLU A 182 21.56 -0.24 -19.54
N ARG A 183 22.57 -1.12 -19.42
CA ARG A 183 23.74 -1.08 -20.31
C ARG A 183 23.37 -1.34 -21.77
N GLU A 184 22.58 -2.36 -22.06
CA GLU A 184 22.14 -2.66 -23.42
C GLU A 184 21.40 -1.48 -24.04
N ARG A 185 20.49 -0.88 -23.30
CA ARG A 185 19.81 0.36 -23.73
C ARG A 185 20.79 1.50 -24.00
N ARG A 186 21.81 1.67 -23.15
CA ARG A 186 22.79 2.72 -23.33
C ARG A 186 23.68 2.48 -24.55
N LEU A 187 24.04 1.21 -24.80
CA LEU A 187 24.75 0.82 -26.02
C LEU A 187 23.94 1.14 -27.28
N ASP A 188 22.67 0.79 -27.33
CA ASP A 188 21.78 1.06 -28.46
C ASP A 188 21.68 2.57 -28.73
N ILE A 189 21.54 3.38 -27.67
CA ILE A 189 21.50 4.84 -27.80
C ILE A 189 22.83 5.37 -28.36
N LEU A 190 23.96 4.97 -27.80
CA LEU A 190 25.28 5.42 -28.24
C LEU A 190 25.56 4.98 -29.66
N GLU A 191 25.18 3.78 -30.07
CA GLU A 191 25.34 3.29 -31.44
C GLU A 191 24.54 4.15 -32.44
N TRP A 192 23.28 4.47 -32.07
CA TRP A 192 22.46 5.36 -32.90
C TRP A 192 23.04 6.77 -32.98
N GLU A 193 23.46 7.37 -31.86
CA GLU A 193 24.06 8.70 -31.81
C GLU A 193 25.36 8.77 -32.65
N LEU A 194 26.26 7.80 -32.47
CA LEU A 194 27.50 7.69 -33.23
C LEU A 194 27.23 7.49 -34.72
N SER A 195 26.25 6.70 -35.10
CA SER A 195 25.82 6.51 -36.48
C SER A 195 25.33 7.84 -37.10
N GLN A 196 24.53 8.61 -36.37
CA GLN A 196 24.03 9.92 -36.84
C GLN A 196 25.20 10.91 -37.10
N ILE A 197 26.12 11.04 -36.13
CA ILE A 197 27.25 11.96 -36.24
C ILE A 197 28.20 11.50 -37.34
N SER A 198 28.53 10.21 -37.39
CA SER A 198 29.42 9.66 -38.42
C SER A 198 28.85 9.81 -39.83
N SER A 199 27.54 9.58 -40.04
CA SER A 199 26.88 9.75 -41.33
C SER A 199 26.85 11.21 -41.82
N ALA A 200 26.96 12.16 -40.90
CA ALA A 200 27.03 13.57 -41.22
C ALA A 200 28.40 14.01 -41.80
N HIS A 201 29.45 13.18 -41.66
CA HIS A 201 30.81 13.44 -42.19
C HIS A 201 31.31 14.84 -41.86
N LEU A 202 31.19 15.25 -40.59
CA LEU A 202 31.55 16.60 -40.15
C LEU A 202 33.06 16.84 -40.18
N LEU A 203 33.49 18.01 -40.69
CA LEU A 203 34.86 18.42 -40.66
C LEU A 203 35.07 19.57 -39.66
N PRO A 204 36.26 19.67 -39.04
CA PRO A 204 36.55 20.81 -38.15
C PRO A 204 36.41 22.15 -38.90
N ASP A 205 35.78 23.14 -38.24
CA ASP A 205 35.59 24.51 -38.72
C ASP A 205 34.76 24.65 -40.02
N GLU A 206 34.12 23.59 -40.49
CA GLU A 206 33.29 23.56 -41.71
C GLU A 206 32.10 24.53 -41.63
N ASP A 207 31.50 24.69 -40.45
CA ASP A 207 30.39 25.62 -40.22
C ASP A 207 30.77 27.08 -40.48
N GLU A 208 31.99 27.51 -40.06
CA GLU A 208 32.46 28.87 -40.32
C GLU A 208 32.76 29.11 -41.79
N GLU A 209 33.29 28.11 -42.50
CA GLU A 209 33.55 28.21 -43.92
C GLU A 209 32.25 28.30 -44.73
N ILE A 210 31.26 27.47 -44.40
CA ILE A 210 29.95 27.47 -45.05
C ILE A 210 29.21 28.79 -44.78
N GLU A 211 29.19 29.28 -43.53
CA GLU A 211 28.54 30.55 -43.21
C GLU A 211 29.11 31.72 -44.00
N LYS A 212 30.45 31.80 -44.16
CA LYS A 212 31.10 32.80 -44.98
C LYS A 212 30.69 32.70 -46.45
N LYS A 213 30.70 31.49 -47.04
CA LYS A 213 30.28 31.27 -48.43
C LYS A 213 28.81 31.59 -48.66
N LEU A 214 27.93 31.12 -47.75
CA LEU A 214 26.49 31.41 -47.80
C LEU A 214 26.20 32.91 -47.75
N SER A 215 26.90 33.68 -46.90
CA SER A 215 26.71 35.12 -46.81
C SER A 215 27.05 35.86 -48.11
N VAL A 216 28.08 35.42 -48.83
CA VAL A 216 28.44 35.94 -50.11
C VAL A 216 27.42 35.54 -51.17
N LEU A 217 27.07 34.26 -51.28
CA LEU A 217 26.16 33.78 -52.32
C LEU A 217 24.73 34.32 -52.13
N GLN A 218 24.23 34.47 -50.91
CA GLN A 218 22.92 35.08 -50.61
C GLN A 218 22.87 36.56 -51.05
N ASN A 219 23.97 37.30 -50.91
CA ASN A 219 24.05 38.66 -51.43
C ASN A 219 24.07 38.68 -52.97
N HIS A 220 24.79 37.76 -53.58
CA HIS A 220 24.80 37.61 -55.06
C HIS A 220 23.40 37.19 -55.56
N GLU A 221 22.75 36.27 -54.93
CA GLU A 221 21.36 35.88 -55.24
C GLU A 221 20.40 37.07 -55.21
N ARG A 222 20.47 37.87 -54.15
CA ARG A 222 19.63 39.07 -54.04
C ARG A 222 19.88 40.09 -55.13
N ILE A 223 21.16 40.33 -55.47
CA ILE A 223 21.52 41.22 -56.55
C ILE A 223 21.00 40.65 -57.87
N PHE A 224 21.28 39.37 -58.14
CA PHE A 224 20.87 38.69 -59.37
C PHE A 224 19.37 38.76 -59.58
N ARG A 225 18.57 38.40 -58.56
CA ARG A 225 17.09 38.45 -58.62
C ARG A 225 16.60 39.87 -58.89
N SER A 226 17.18 40.87 -58.21
CA SER A 226 16.75 42.26 -58.38
C SER A 226 17.06 42.80 -59.77
N VAL A 227 18.25 42.48 -60.32
CA VAL A 227 18.64 42.87 -61.67
C VAL A 227 17.81 42.13 -62.71
N HIS A 228 17.60 40.84 -62.56
CA HIS A 228 16.77 40.05 -63.46
C HIS A 228 15.31 40.57 -63.48
N GLN A 229 14.72 40.86 -62.31
CA GLN A 229 13.37 41.42 -62.23
C GLN A 229 13.31 42.82 -62.89
N ALA A 230 14.35 43.66 -62.75
CA ALA A 230 14.39 44.93 -63.41
C ALA A 230 14.46 44.75 -64.95
N LEU A 231 15.26 43.80 -65.45
CA LEU A 231 15.38 43.48 -66.86
C LEU A 231 14.00 42.97 -67.40
N GLU A 232 13.35 42.03 -66.69
CA GLU A 232 12.01 41.57 -67.08
C GLU A 232 11.00 42.72 -67.21
N LEU A 233 10.99 43.63 -66.21
CA LEU A 233 10.09 44.79 -66.25
C LEU A 233 10.36 45.74 -67.44
N LEU A 234 11.63 45.91 -67.83
CA LEU A 234 12.00 46.79 -68.91
C LEU A 234 11.75 46.20 -70.32
N THR A 235 11.86 44.85 -70.41
CA THR A 235 11.71 44.09 -71.67
C THR A 235 10.36 43.37 -71.80
N ALA A 236 9.45 43.52 -70.84
CA ALA A 236 8.13 42.92 -70.88
C ALA A 236 7.37 43.36 -72.14
N GLU A 237 6.51 42.47 -72.62
CA GLU A 237 5.56 42.79 -73.73
C GLU A 237 4.64 43.95 -73.27
N ASN A 238 4.59 45.00 -74.14
CA ASN A 238 4.00 46.31 -73.80
C ASN A 238 4.72 47.06 -72.66
N GLY A 239 5.95 46.71 -72.38
CA GLY A 239 6.81 47.36 -71.36
C GLY A 239 7.34 48.74 -71.83
N PRO A 240 8.21 49.36 -70.98
CA PRO A 240 8.79 50.67 -71.27
C PRO A 240 9.50 50.79 -72.65
N GLN A 241 10.16 49.69 -73.06
CA GLN A 241 10.86 49.64 -74.36
C GLN A 241 9.89 49.76 -75.52
N ASP A 242 8.80 48.99 -75.50
CA ASP A 242 7.74 49.03 -76.51
C ASP A 242 7.00 50.38 -76.50
N ALA A 243 6.68 50.86 -75.29
CA ALA A 243 5.93 52.11 -75.09
C ALA A 243 6.69 53.34 -75.65
N ILE A 244 8.00 53.39 -75.42
CA ILE A 244 8.84 54.46 -76.00
C ILE A 244 8.90 54.32 -77.52
N GLY A 245 9.07 53.09 -78.08
CA GLY A 245 9.04 52.83 -79.49
C GLY A 245 7.75 53.25 -80.19
N ASP A 246 6.61 52.95 -79.53
CA ASP A 246 5.32 53.36 -80.01
C ASP A 246 5.11 54.88 -79.96
N ALA A 247 5.53 55.51 -78.83
CA ALA A 247 5.48 56.96 -78.72
C ALA A 247 6.33 57.67 -79.84
N ILE A 248 7.54 57.15 -80.15
CA ILE A 248 8.37 57.66 -81.22
C ILE A 248 7.65 57.53 -82.60
N ARG A 249 7.04 56.42 -82.87
CA ARG A 249 6.28 56.17 -84.09
C ARG A 249 5.09 57.13 -84.25
N GLU A 250 4.31 57.29 -83.20
CA GLU A 250 3.14 58.18 -83.24
C GLU A 250 3.56 59.66 -83.46
N VAL A 251 4.47 60.16 -82.67
CA VAL A 251 4.91 61.56 -82.75
C VAL A 251 5.67 61.82 -84.09
N SER A 252 6.49 60.91 -84.55
CA SER A 252 7.19 60.99 -85.85
C SER A 252 6.23 61.03 -87.04
N SER A 253 5.07 60.33 -86.95
CA SER A 253 4.11 60.32 -88.01
C SER A 253 3.50 61.71 -88.31
N VAL A 254 3.49 62.62 -87.31
CA VAL A 254 2.87 63.94 -87.32
C VAL A 254 3.90 65.08 -87.25
N SER A 255 5.21 64.86 -87.00
CA SER A 255 6.26 65.87 -86.91
C SER A 255 6.46 66.62 -88.16
N LYS A 256 6.21 66.06 -89.39
CA LYS A 256 6.24 66.71 -90.65
C LYS A 256 5.24 67.88 -90.84
N TYR A 257 4.28 68.01 -89.91
CA TYR A 257 3.27 69.05 -89.92
C TYR A 257 3.52 70.16 -88.90
N ASP A 258 4.43 69.95 -87.92
CA ASP A 258 4.81 70.93 -86.88
C ASP A 258 6.31 70.71 -86.51
N GLU A 259 7.15 71.63 -86.85
CA GLU A 259 8.62 71.59 -86.63
C GLU A 259 8.96 71.53 -85.12
N ALA A 260 8.09 72.05 -84.26
CA ALA A 260 8.29 72.02 -82.83
C ALA A 260 8.24 70.57 -82.26
N LEU A 261 7.65 69.61 -83.01
CA LEU A 261 7.60 68.20 -82.59
C LEU A 261 8.93 67.44 -82.87
N GLU A 262 9.82 67.93 -83.75
CA GLU A 262 11.11 67.29 -83.99
C GLU A 262 11.98 67.22 -82.71
N ALA A 263 11.96 68.26 -81.90
CA ALA A 263 12.69 68.27 -80.59
C ALA A 263 12.19 67.19 -79.62
N PHE A 264 10.89 66.89 -79.65
CA PHE A 264 10.33 65.79 -78.81
C PHE A 264 10.66 64.41 -79.36
N VAL A 265 10.73 64.25 -80.72
CA VAL A 265 11.18 63.00 -81.36
C VAL A 265 12.64 62.73 -80.96
N GLU A 266 13.51 63.79 -81.04
CA GLU A 266 14.91 63.66 -80.59
C GLU A 266 15.06 63.30 -79.14
N SER A 267 14.24 63.89 -78.27
CA SER A 267 14.21 63.55 -76.83
C SER A 267 13.74 62.12 -76.53
N LEU A 268 12.69 61.64 -77.24
CA LEU A 268 12.23 60.27 -77.15
C LEU A 268 13.24 59.26 -77.71
N ASN A 269 13.90 59.56 -78.83
CA ASN A 269 15.01 58.75 -79.37
C ASN A 269 16.15 58.65 -78.34
N SER A 270 16.56 59.78 -77.77
CA SER A 270 17.59 59.82 -76.75
C SER A 270 17.20 58.94 -75.51
N ALA A 271 15.92 59.00 -75.09
CA ALA A 271 15.41 58.14 -74.00
C ALA A 271 15.41 56.66 -74.40
N SER A 272 15.04 56.31 -75.66
CA SER A 272 15.11 54.95 -76.21
C SER A 272 16.52 54.37 -76.16
N TYR A 273 17.52 55.15 -76.64
CA TYR A 273 18.93 54.73 -76.60
C TYR A 273 19.42 54.55 -75.16
N ALA A 274 19.09 55.48 -74.28
CA ALA A 274 19.47 55.37 -72.85
C ALA A 274 18.81 54.12 -72.15
N LEU A 275 17.60 53.80 -72.56
CA LEU A 275 16.91 52.59 -72.03
C LEU A 275 17.58 51.32 -72.62
N GLU A 276 17.90 51.29 -73.91
CA GLU A 276 18.59 50.19 -74.56
C GLU A 276 19.98 49.94 -73.94
N ASP A 277 20.73 51.01 -73.68
CA ASP A 277 22.03 50.96 -73.01
C ASP A 277 21.90 50.41 -71.60
N ALA A 278 20.84 50.78 -70.85
CA ALA A 278 20.57 50.26 -69.51
C ALA A 278 20.21 48.77 -69.57
N ILE A 279 19.36 48.37 -70.52
CA ILE A 279 18.98 46.95 -70.72
C ILE A 279 20.22 46.11 -71.03
N ASN A 280 21.02 46.54 -72.01
CA ASN A 280 22.25 45.85 -72.40
C ASN A 280 23.27 45.79 -71.27
N GLY A 281 23.35 46.85 -70.45
CA GLY A 281 24.22 46.89 -69.28
C GLY A 281 23.80 45.95 -68.19
N LEU A 282 22.51 45.86 -67.92
CA LEU A 282 21.95 44.92 -66.93
C LEU A 282 22.05 43.47 -67.41
N ASP A 283 21.82 43.19 -68.71
CA ASP A 283 21.98 41.88 -69.33
C ASP A 283 23.43 41.39 -69.30
N SER A 284 24.38 42.27 -69.66
CA SER A 284 25.79 41.95 -69.49
C SER A 284 26.18 41.70 -68.05
N TYR A 285 25.69 42.50 -67.12
CA TYR A 285 25.95 42.27 -65.66
C TYR A 285 25.47 40.90 -65.16
N ILE A 286 24.28 40.48 -65.61
CA ILE A 286 23.76 39.15 -65.28
C ILE A 286 24.63 38.06 -65.89
N SER A 287 25.00 38.23 -67.20
CA SER A 287 25.76 37.23 -67.91
C SER A 287 27.20 37.08 -67.37
N ASP A 288 27.80 38.17 -66.87
CA ASP A 288 29.15 38.20 -66.30
C ASP A 288 29.16 37.79 -64.79
N THR A 289 27.99 37.66 -64.14
CA THR A 289 27.86 37.27 -62.71
C THR A 289 27.93 35.76 -62.59
N ASP A 290 28.97 35.25 -61.94
CA ASP A 290 29.20 33.81 -61.68
C ASP A 290 28.36 33.38 -60.41
N PHE A 291 27.03 33.29 -60.59
CA PHE A 291 26.08 32.84 -59.56
C PHE A 291 25.50 31.46 -59.89
N SER A 292 25.75 30.49 -59.03
CA SER A 292 25.15 29.12 -59.10
C SER A 292 24.09 28.89 -58.04
N GLU A 293 22.83 28.73 -58.46
CA GLU A 293 21.72 28.37 -57.58
C GLU A 293 21.89 26.95 -57.01
N GLU A 294 22.55 26.07 -57.81
CA GLU A 294 22.82 24.69 -57.32
C GLU A 294 23.82 24.71 -56.16
N GLU A 295 24.93 25.52 -56.30
CA GLU A 295 25.93 25.66 -55.23
C GLU A 295 25.29 26.25 -53.92
N LEU A 296 24.44 27.26 -54.09
CA LEU A 296 23.72 27.84 -52.93
C LEU A 296 22.83 26.81 -52.22
N ASN A 297 22.05 26.01 -52.97
CA ASN A 297 21.20 24.97 -52.43
C ASN A 297 21.99 23.83 -51.74
N GLU A 298 23.13 23.45 -52.32
CA GLU A 298 24.03 22.45 -51.70
C GLU A 298 24.59 22.94 -50.36
N LEU A 299 25.05 24.19 -50.31
CA LEU A 299 25.57 24.76 -49.07
C LEU A 299 24.50 24.96 -48.02
N GLN A 300 23.28 25.37 -48.39
CA GLN A 300 22.14 25.46 -47.48
C GLN A 300 21.78 24.10 -46.91
N SER A 301 21.68 23.07 -47.74
CA SER A 301 21.40 21.70 -47.29
C SER A 301 22.49 21.18 -46.35
N ARG A 302 23.75 21.53 -46.61
CA ARG A 302 24.86 21.16 -45.75
C ARG A 302 24.83 21.89 -44.42
N ASP A 303 24.51 23.19 -44.42
CA ASP A 303 24.34 23.99 -43.21
C ASP A 303 23.19 23.46 -42.34
N GLU A 304 22.08 23.04 -42.96
CA GLU A 304 20.98 22.41 -42.23
C GLU A 304 21.42 21.14 -41.49
N VAL A 305 22.20 20.27 -42.12
CA VAL A 305 22.74 19.06 -41.48
C VAL A 305 23.65 19.43 -40.31
N ILE A 306 24.56 20.37 -40.50
CA ILE A 306 25.45 20.82 -39.42
C ILE A 306 24.67 21.45 -38.27
N SER A 307 23.70 22.32 -38.58
CA SER A 307 22.83 22.98 -37.60
C SER A 307 22.00 21.96 -36.81
N GLU A 308 21.51 20.89 -37.44
CA GLU A 308 20.82 19.79 -36.77
C GLU A 308 21.74 19.05 -35.78
N MET A 309 22.98 18.76 -36.21
CA MET A 309 23.97 18.10 -35.34
C MET A 309 24.37 19.00 -34.17
N LYS A 310 24.56 20.29 -34.39
CA LYS A 310 24.85 21.28 -33.33
C LYS A 310 23.69 21.36 -32.32
N ARG A 311 22.45 21.36 -32.77
CA ARG A 311 21.28 21.39 -31.92
C ARG A 311 21.15 20.15 -31.03
N LYS A 312 21.56 18.97 -31.50
CA LYS A 312 21.42 17.68 -30.77
C LYS A 312 22.58 17.41 -29.83
N TYR A 313 23.82 17.73 -30.23
CA TYR A 313 25.01 17.19 -29.58
C TYR A 313 25.95 18.26 -28.99
N GLY A 314 25.78 19.55 -29.34
CA GLY A 314 26.58 20.62 -28.75
C GLY A 314 26.46 21.93 -29.52
N PRO A 315 26.68 23.10 -28.88
CA PRO A 315 26.47 24.42 -29.50
C PRO A 315 27.43 24.75 -30.62
N THR A 316 28.60 24.14 -30.67
CA THR A 316 29.60 24.32 -31.74
C THR A 316 29.95 22.99 -32.40
N LEU A 317 30.50 23.04 -33.61
CA LEU A 317 30.96 21.85 -34.33
C LEU A 317 32.07 21.12 -33.56
N SER A 318 32.94 21.87 -32.90
CA SER A 318 33.96 21.31 -32.00
C SER A 318 33.36 20.54 -30.84
N ASP A 319 32.24 21.02 -30.25
CA ASP A 319 31.53 20.31 -29.17
C ASP A 319 30.90 19.01 -29.68
N VAL A 320 30.35 19.01 -30.91
CA VAL A 320 29.78 17.80 -31.54
C VAL A 320 30.87 16.75 -31.74
N LEU A 321 32.03 17.12 -32.25
CA LEU A 321 33.16 16.20 -32.46
C LEU A 321 33.74 15.72 -31.11
N ALA A 322 33.78 16.58 -30.11
CA ALA A 322 34.18 16.19 -28.74
C ALA A 322 33.19 15.22 -28.13
N TYR A 323 31.88 15.42 -28.34
CA TYR A 323 30.83 14.49 -27.94
C TYR A 323 31.00 13.13 -28.61
N GLU A 324 31.23 13.09 -29.94
CA GLU A 324 31.50 11.85 -30.68
C GLU A 324 32.66 11.06 -30.06
N ALA A 325 33.77 11.72 -29.79
CA ALA A 325 34.95 11.09 -29.19
C ALA A 325 34.67 10.53 -27.80
N LYS A 326 33.88 11.25 -27.01
CA LYS A 326 33.45 10.81 -25.68
C LYS A 326 32.49 9.63 -25.77
N ALA A 327 31.46 9.72 -26.60
CA ALA A 327 30.46 8.66 -26.82
C ALA A 327 31.11 7.37 -27.32
N LYS A 328 32.10 7.47 -28.22
CA LYS A 328 32.86 6.33 -28.71
C LYS A 328 33.65 5.63 -27.62
N LYS A 329 34.31 6.41 -26.76
CA LYS A 329 35.02 5.83 -25.59
C LYS A 329 34.06 5.15 -24.61
N GLU A 330 32.90 5.76 -24.34
CA GLU A 330 31.87 5.19 -23.48
C GLU A 330 31.32 3.91 -24.10
N TYR A 331 31.03 3.89 -25.41
CA TYR A 331 30.54 2.72 -26.13
C TYR A 331 31.53 1.54 -26.05
N GLU A 332 32.81 1.79 -26.31
CA GLU A 332 33.86 0.77 -26.22
C GLU A 332 34.01 0.22 -24.81
N ALA A 333 34.04 1.13 -23.80
CA ALA A 333 34.12 0.72 -22.41
C ALA A 333 32.92 -0.13 -21.97
N LEU A 334 31.70 0.23 -22.37
CA LEU A 334 30.50 -0.56 -22.09
C LEU A 334 30.52 -1.90 -22.85
N LYS A 335 31.08 -1.98 -24.04
CA LYS A 335 31.17 -3.20 -24.83
C LYS A 335 32.15 -4.22 -24.24
N GLU A 336 33.22 -3.77 -23.62
CA GLU A 336 34.23 -4.64 -22.98
C GLU A 336 33.74 -5.31 -21.70
N VAL A 337 32.68 -4.82 -21.04
CA VAL A 337 32.15 -5.42 -19.81
C VAL A 337 31.51 -6.77 -20.13
N ILE A 338 32.18 -7.86 -19.77
CA ILE A 338 31.67 -9.22 -19.88
C ILE A 338 30.78 -9.48 -18.66
N TYR A 339 29.49 -9.74 -18.92
CA TYR A 339 28.57 -10.20 -17.88
C TYR A 339 28.50 -11.71 -17.92
N ASP A 340 29.19 -12.36 -16.98
CA ASP A 340 29.05 -13.79 -16.73
C ASP A 340 28.22 -13.99 -15.45
N ASN A 341 26.99 -14.45 -15.60
CA ASN A 341 26.09 -14.76 -14.48
C ASN A 341 25.77 -16.27 -14.37
N GLU A 342 26.43 -17.11 -15.15
CA GLU A 342 26.14 -18.55 -15.15
C GLU A 342 26.30 -19.17 -13.76
N ALA A 343 27.36 -18.79 -13.03
CA ALA A 343 27.57 -19.24 -11.67
C ALA A 343 26.44 -18.77 -10.74
N LEU A 344 26.06 -17.50 -10.82
CA LEU A 344 25.00 -16.90 -9.99
C LEU A 344 23.63 -17.56 -10.28
N GLN A 345 23.32 -17.81 -11.55
CA GLN A 345 22.08 -18.51 -11.96
C GLN A 345 22.06 -19.96 -11.49
N LYS A 346 23.18 -20.65 -11.57
CA LYS A 346 23.33 -22.01 -11.09
C LYS A 346 23.15 -22.11 -9.58
N ASP A 347 23.77 -21.20 -8.84
CA ASP A 347 23.64 -21.13 -7.39
C ASP A 347 22.18 -20.79 -6.99
N TYR A 348 21.55 -19.85 -7.68
CA TYR A 348 20.14 -19.52 -7.47
C TYR A 348 19.22 -20.71 -7.73
N ALA A 349 19.43 -21.44 -8.81
CA ALA A 349 18.65 -22.64 -9.14
C ALA A 349 18.83 -23.73 -8.06
N SER A 350 20.08 -24.01 -7.66
CA SER A 350 20.38 -25.02 -6.65
C SER A 350 19.81 -24.65 -5.27
N LEU A 351 19.88 -23.37 -4.90
CA LEU A 351 19.33 -22.89 -3.64
C LEU A 351 17.79 -22.84 -3.66
N THR A 352 17.18 -22.60 -4.83
CA THR A 352 15.72 -22.69 -5.02
C THR A 352 15.24 -24.13 -4.80
N ASP A 353 15.92 -25.12 -5.38
CA ASP A 353 15.61 -26.55 -5.19
C ASP A 353 15.74 -26.97 -3.72
N LEU A 354 16.79 -26.49 -3.04
CA LEU A 354 16.99 -26.76 -1.62
C LEU A 354 15.87 -26.15 -0.78
N LEU A 355 15.52 -24.88 -1.05
CA LEU A 355 14.45 -24.17 -0.36
C LEU A 355 13.10 -24.86 -0.54
N MET A 356 12.77 -25.32 -1.75
CA MET A 356 11.54 -26.05 -2.01
C MET A 356 11.48 -27.38 -1.26
N LYS A 357 12.58 -28.13 -1.18
CA LYS A 357 12.66 -29.35 -0.36
C LYS A 357 12.43 -29.07 1.13
N LYS A 358 12.97 -27.95 1.64
CA LYS A 358 12.73 -27.53 3.03
C LYS A 358 11.29 -27.08 3.24
N ALA A 359 10.66 -26.43 2.25
CA ALA A 359 9.24 -26.08 2.28
C ALA A 359 8.36 -27.35 2.35
N GLU A 360 8.67 -28.39 1.58
CA GLU A 360 7.96 -29.67 1.64
C GLU A 360 8.05 -30.33 3.02
N VAL A 361 9.25 -30.29 3.64
CA VAL A 361 9.44 -30.81 5.02
C VAL A 361 8.61 -30.00 6.02
N LEU A 362 8.65 -28.68 5.92
CA LEU A 362 7.84 -27.78 6.76
C LEU A 362 6.34 -28.08 6.60
N ASN A 363 5.85 -28.19 5.37
CA ASN A 363 4.45 -28.48 5.06
C ASN A 363 4.01 -29.84 5.63
N ARG A 364 4.86 -30.85 5.57
CA ARG A 364 4.58 -32.16 6.18
C ARG A 364 4.34 -32.04 7.68
N TYR A 365 5.20 -31.33 8.40
CA TYR A 365 5.04 -31.11 9.84
C TYR A 365 3.84 -30.21 10.14
N ARG A 366 3.56 -29.19 9.33
CA ARG A 366 2.37 -28.37 9.43
C ARG A 366 1.09 -29.17 9.29
N MET A 367 1.02 -30.09 8.32
CA MET A 367 -0.13 -30.99 8.14
C MET A 367 -0.35 -31.91 9.35
N ILE A 368 0.72 -32.41 9.95
CA ILE A 368 0.62 -33.24 11.19
C ILE A 368 0.14 -32.39 12.37
N SER A 369 0.74 -31.22 12.57
CA SER A 369 0.38 -30.27 13.64
C SER A 369 -1.07 -29.81 13.50
N SER A 370 -1.47 -29.38 12.31
CA SER A 370 -2.83 -28.93 12.03
C SER A 370 -3.86 -30.01 12.30
N LYS A 371 -3.62 -31.25 11.87
CA LYS A 371 -4.55 -32.36 12.12
C LYS A 371 -4.80 -32.56 13.61
N ARG A 372 -3.78 -32.45 14.45
CA ARG A 372 -3.90 -32.56 15.90
C ARG A 372 -4.74 -31.42 16.47
N ILE A 373 -4.43 -30.18 16.07
CA ILE A 373 -5.13 -28.98 16.53
C ILE A 373 -6.59 -29.02 16.09
N LEU A 374 -6.84 -29.26 14.80
CA LEU A 374 -8.19 -29.27 14.23
C LEU A 374 -9.06 -30.40 14.80
N THR A 375 -8.48 -31.57 15.12
CA THR A 375 -9.21 -32.62 15.82
C THR A 375 -9.71 -32.14 17.18
N GLY A 376 -8.88 -31.42 17.94
CA GLY A 376 -9.27 -30.79 19.21
C GLY A 376 -10.38 -29.75 19.05
N VAL A 377 -10.24 -28.88 18.04
CA VAL A 377 -11.23 -27.85 17.70
C VAL A 377 -12.57 -28.48 17.32
N VAL A 378 -12.59 -29.44 16.41
CA VAL A 378 -13.80 -30.15 15.95
C VAL A 378 -14.47 -30.89 17.12
N THR A 379 -13.69 -31.54 17.97
CA THR A 379 -14.24 -32.22 19.18
C THR A 379 -14.94 -31.21 20.10
N THR A 380 -14.30 -30.04 20.30
CA THR A 380 -14.87 -28.97 21.13
C THR A 380 -16.14 -28.39 20.49
N LEU A 381 -16.17 -28.20 19.17
CA LEU A 381 -17.36 -27.75 18.44
C LEU A 381 -18.53 -28.73 18.56
N LYS A 382 -18.26 -30.03 18.43
CA LYS A 382 -19.29 -31.08 18.66
C LYS A 382 -19.86 -31.03 20.08
N ASP A 383 -19.01 -30.85 21.07
CA ASP A 383 -19.45 -30.66 22.46
C ASP A 383 -20.34 -29.42 22.63
N MET A 384 -20.13 -28.39 21.81
CA MET A 384 -20.93 -27.15 21.81
C MET A 384 -22.15 -27.20 20.86
N GLY A 385 -22.57 -28.39 20.41
CA GLY A 385 -23.79 -28.59 19.63
C GLY A 385 -23.61 -28.43 18.13
N MET A 386 -22.38 -28.45 17.61
CA MET A 386 -22.07 -28.51 16.19
C MET A 386 -21.60 -29.93 15.79
N GLU A 387 -22.52 -30.90 15.93
CA GLU A 387 -22.21 -32.35 15.86
C GLU A 387 -21.57 -32.76 14.53
N ASN A 388 -21.90 -32.07 13.46
CA ASN A 388 -21.43 -32.37 12.08
C ASN A 388 -20.30 -31.46 11.64
N ALA A 389 -19.72 -30.64 12.51
CA ALA A 389 -18.62 -29.76 12.18
C ALA A 389 -17.43 -30.52 11.59
N ARG A 390 -16.91 -30.03 10.48
CA ARG A 390 -15.69 -30.52 9.85
C ARG A 390 -14.78 -29.32 9.60
N MET A 391 -13.49 -29.54 9.78
CA MET A 391 -12.48 -28.50 9.57
C MET A 391 -11.20 -29.12 9.03
N GLU A 392 -10.64 -28.50 8.00
CA GLU A 392 -9.43 -28.97 7.33
C GLU A 392 -8.47 -27.82 7.04
N LEU A 393 -7.16 -28.11 6.99
CA LEU A 393 -6.15 -27.19 6.52
C LEU A 393 -5.90 -27.47 5.02
N HIS A 394 -6.00 -26.43 4.21
CA HIS A 394 -5.60 -26.44 2.82
C HIS A 394 -4.30 -25.64 2.65
N LEU A 395 -3.38 -26.17 1.86
CA LEU A 395 -2.14 -25.53 1.46
C LEU A 395 -2.27 -25.11 0.00
N VAL A 396 -2.15 -23.80 -0.26
CA VAL A 396 -2.29 -23.21 -1.59
C VAL A 396 -0.92 -22.77 -2.08
N ALA A 397 -0.43 -23.40 -3.14
CA ALA A 397 0.89 -23.08 -3.71
C ALA A 397 0.97 -21.61 -4.15
N GLN A 398 2.06 -20.95 -3.78
CA GLN A 398 2.38 -19.60 -4.18
C GLN A 398 3.27 -19.59 -5.43
N LYS A 399 3.22 -18.47 -6.20
CA LYS A 399 4.06 -18.31 -7.41
C LYS A 399 5.56 -18.30 -7.11
N SER A 400 5.94 -17.88 -5.92
CA SER A 400 7.32 -17.82 -5.45
C SER A 400 7.38 -18.08 -3.95
N PRO A 401 8.50 -18.62 -3.42
CA PRO A 401 8.69 -18.76 -1.99
C PRO A 401 8.49 -17.45 -1.23
N MET A 402 7.85 -17.56 -0.06
CA MET A 402 7.57 -16.45 0.86
C MET A 402 8.35 -16.67 2.17
N PRO A 403 8.51 -15.63 3.03
CA PRO A 403 9.23 -15.77 4.29
C PRO A 403 8.64 -16.81 5.24
N ASN A 404 7.36 -17.13 5.09
CA ASN A 404 6.59 -18.05 5.93
C ASN A 404 6.35 -19.43 5.28
N GLY A 405 6.86 -19.68 4.08
CA GLY A 405 6.72 -20.95 3.36
C GLY A 405 6.54 -20.76 1.87
N ALA A 406 6.48 -21.86 1.12
CA ALA A 406 6.17 -21.84 -0.32
C ALA A 406 4.67 -21.94 -0.61
N GLU A 407 3.85 -22.18 0.41
CA GLU A 407 2.40 -22.33 0.32
C GLU A 407 1.71 -21.49 1.37
N GLU A 408 0.55 -20.95 1.03
CA GLU A 408 -0.33 -20.23 1.94
C GLU A 408 -1.25 -21.21 2.66
N MET A 409 -1.43 -21.03 3.98
CA MET A 409 -2.30 -21.90 4.79
C MET A 409 -3.68 -21.28 4.91
N GLU A 410 -4.70 -22.05 4.59
CA GLU A 410 -6.09 -21.63 4.74
C GLU A 410 -6.94 -22.71 5.41
N PHE A 411 -7.74 -22.33 6.42
CA PHE A 411 -8.70 -23.23 7.04
C PHE A 411 -10.02 -23.24 6.29
N TYR A 412 -10.48 -24.46 6.04
CA TYR A 412 -11.78 -24.75 5.46
C TYR A 412 -12.69 -25.34 6.51
N PHE A 413 -13.95 -24.95 6.49
CA PHE A 413 -14.95 -25.32 7.49
C PHE A 413 -16.29 -25.67 6.85
N SER A 414 -17.04 -26.59 7.47
CA SER A 414 -18.43 -26.89 7.19
C SER A 414 -19.14 -27.23 8.50
N ALA A 415 -20.29 -26.58 8.76
CA ALA A 415 -21.10 -26.81 9.94
C ALA A 415 -22.09 -27.98 9.77
N ASN A 416 -22.54 -28.24 8.53
CA ASN A 416 -23.69 -29.10 8.24
C ASN A 416 -23.30 -30.32 7.40
N PRO A 417 -23.99 -31.46 7.58
CA PRO A 417 -23.79 -32.63 6.69
C PRO A 417 -24.22 -32.30 5.27
N GLY A 418 -23.42 -32.73 4.29
CA GLY A 418 -23.72 -32.53 2.87
C GLY A 418 -23.30 -31.18 2.30
N GLU A 419 -22.96 -30.21 3.13
CA GLU A 419 -22.37 -28.95 2.67
C GLU A 419 -20.87 -29.14 2.34
N PRO A 420 -20.36 -28.51 1.24
CA PRO A 420 -18.95 -28.51 0.94
C PRO A 420 -18.15 -27.74 1.99
N LEU A 421 -16.90 -28.13 2.19
CA LEU A 421 -15.94 -27.33 2.93
C LEU A 421 -15.72 -26.02 2.16
N ARG A 422 -15.79 -24.88 2.86
CA ARG A 422 -15.55 -23.55 2.32
C ARG A 422 -14.50 -22.83 3.16
N SER A 423 -13.83 -21.86 2.55
CA SER A 423 -12.93 -20.99 3.30
C SER A 423 -13.63 -20.40 4.52
N MET A 424 -12.98 -20.44 5.66
CA MET A 424 -13.54 -19.86 6.89
C MET A 424 -13.79 -18.35 6.76
N ARG A 425 -13.12 -17.68 5.84
CA ARG A 425 -13.32 -16.24 5.56
C ARG A 425 -14.71 -15.96 4.98
N ASP A 426 -15.28 -16.94 4.27
CA ASP A 426 -16.50 -16.74 3.47
C ASP A 426 -17.74 -17.35 4.11
N THR A 427 -17.63 -18.08 5.22
CA THR A 427 -18.62 -19.14 5.51
C THR A 427 -19.44 -18.94 6.77
N ALA A 428 -19.06 -18.11 7.74
CA ALA A 428 -19.66 -18.25 9.07
C ALA A 428 -20.68 -17.17 9.43
N SER A 429 -21.81 -17.61 10.01
CA SER A 429 -22.73 -16.73 10.75
C SER A 429 -22.09 -16.27 12.07
N GLY A 430 -22.47 -15.11 12.60
CA GLY A 430 -21.85 -14.54 13.81
C GLY A 430 -21.79 -15.53 15.00
N GLY A 431 -22.85 -16.30 15.24
CA GLY A 431 -22.86 -17.29 16.33
C GLY A 431 -22.00 -18.54 16.07
N GLU A 432 -21.80 -18.93 14.81
CA GLU A 432 -20.89 -20.02 14.45
C GLU A 432 -19.43 -19.60 14.62
N ILE A 433 -19.08 -18.40 14.15
CA ILE A 433 -17.75 -17.81 14.30
C ILE A 433 -17.36 -17.72 15.78
N SER A 434 -18.26 -17.25 16.65
CA SER A 434 -17.99 -17.14 18.09
C SER A 434 -17.71 -18.52 18.73
N ARG A 435 -18.44 -19.57 18.33
CA ARG A 435 -18.17 -20.94 18.81
C ARG A 435 -16.85 -21.50 18.27
N ILE A 436 -16.54 -21.23 16.98
CA ILE A 436 -15.25 -21.60 16.39
C ILE A 436 -14.11 -20.89 17.12
N ALA A 437 -14.27 -19.59 17.40
CA ALA A 437 -13.30 -18.81 18.17
C ALA A 437 -13.04 -19.42 19.55
N LEU A 438 -14.11 -19.74 20.29
CA LEU A 438 -13.98 -20.40 21.59
C LEU A 438 -13.32 -21.78 21.47
N ALA A 439 -13.69 -22.59 20.47
CA ALA A 439 -13.10 -23.90 20.27
C ALA A 439 -11.60 -23.82 19.93
N ILE A 440 -11.21 -22.87 19.11
CA ILE A 440 -9.81 -22.58 18.81
C ILE A 440 -9.08 -22.16 20.10
N GLU A 441 -9.58 -21.19 20.83
CA GLU A 441 -8.98 -20.73 22.10
C GLU A 441 -8.83 -21.84 23.13
N MET A 442 -9.80 -22.72 23.24
CA MET A 442 -9.72 -23.90 24.12
C MET A 442 -8.51 -24.79 23.80
N VAL A 443 -8.17 -24.93 22.53
CA VAL A 443 -7.09 -25.81 22.08
C VAL A 443 -5.74 -25.10 22.15
N ILE A 444 -5.69 -23.78 21.79
CA ILE A 444 -4.43 -23.06 21.67
C ILE A 444 -4.04 -22.26 22.92
N SER A 445 -4.92 -22.13 23.91
CA SER A 445 -4.66 -21.38 25.14
C SER A 445 -3.38 -21.81 25.87
N HIS A 446 -2.94 -23.06 25.68
CA HIS A 446 -1.67 -23.58 26.20
C HIS A 446 -0.46 -23.27 25.33
N LEU A 447 -0.68 -22.90 24.07
CA LEU A 447 0.38 -22.65 23.08
C LEU A 447 0.73 -21.16 22.95
N LEU A 448 -0.19 -20.29 23.31
CA LEU A 448 -0.04 -18.85 23.19
C LEU A 448 0.00 -18.21 24.57
N SER A 449 1.00 -17.36 24.81
CA SER A 449 1.24 -16.67 26.10
C SER A 449 0.24 -15.56 26.42
N GLN A 450 -1.04 -15.72 26.08
CA GLN A 450 -2.04 -14.72 26.38
C GLN A 450 -2.57 -14.85 27.79
N GLN A 451 -2.81 -13.69 28.43
CA GLN A 451 -3.16 -13.66 29.85
C GLN A 451 -4.64 -13.39 30.11
N THR A 452 -5.33 -12.69 29.21
CA THR A 452 -6.74 -12.33 29.39
C THR A 452 -7.48 -12.47 28.06
N LEU A 453 -8.56 -13.24 28.06
CA LEU A 453 -9.52 -13.36 26.95
C LEU A 453 -10.80 -12.61 27.29
N ILE A 454 -11.30 -11.88 26.31
CA ILE A 454 -12.55 -11.13 26.45
C ILE A 454 -13.51 -11.56 25.36
N PHE A 455 -14.69 -12.03 25.74
CA PHE A 455 -15.72 -12.46 24.83
C PHE A 455 -16.93 -11.53 24.91
N ASP A 456 -17.31 -10.96 23.76
CA ASP A 456 -18.55 -10.20 23.62
C ASP A 456 -19.62 -11.08 22.98
N GLU A 457 -20.70 -11.33 23.74
CA GLU A 457 -21.87 -12.05 23.26
C GLU A 457 -21.55 -13.39 22.56
N ILE A 458 -20.62 -14.18 23.12
CA ILE A 458 -20.20 -15.48 22.55
C ILE A 458 -21.37 -16.47 22.43
N ASP A 459 -22.44 -16.18 23.07
CA ASP A 459 -23.66 -16.98 23.20
C ASP A 459 -24.82 -16.49 22.33
N VAL A 460 -24.57 -15.62 21.37
CA VAL A 460 -25.59 -15.21 20.38
C VAL A 460 -26.03 -16.41 19.54
N GLY A 461 -27.34 -16.56 19.39
CA GLY A 461 -27.96 -17.62 18.59
C GLY A 461 -27.92 -19.00 19.22
N ILE A 462 -27.56 -19.12 20.51
CA ILE A 462 -27.63 -20.38 21.25
C ILE A 462 -28.57 -20.27 22.46
N SER A 463 -29.12 -21.38 22.89
CA SER A 463 -30.01 -21.43 24.04
C SER A 463 -30.05 -22.84 24.69
N GLY A 464 -30.70 -22.96 25.80
CA GLY A 464 -30.98 -24.25 26.46
C GLY A 464 -29.72 -25.09 26.75
N LYS A 465 -29.72 -26.34 26.27
CA LYS A 465 -28.62 -27.30 26.50
C LYS A 465 -27.29 -26.88 25.89
N VAL A 466 -27.30 -26.19 24.73
CA VAL A 466 -26.09 -25.71 24.07
C VAL A 466 -25.45 -24.61 24.89
N GLY A 467 -26.22 -23.65 25.41
CA GLY A 467 -25.71 -22.59 26.29
C GLY A 467 -25.00 -23.14 27.53
N LEU A 468 -25.56 -24.21 28.17
CA LEU A 468 -24.90 -24.89 29.30
C LEU A 468 -23.55 -25.52 28.89
N LYS A 469 -23.47 -26.11 27.71
CA LYS A 469 -22.22 -26.69 27.19
C LYS A 469 -21.16 -25.62 26.96
N VAL A 470 -21.55 -24.49 26.38
CA VAL A 470 -20.66 -23.32 26.16
C VAL A 470 -20.18 -22.75 27.49
N ALA A 471 -21.10 -22.57 28.48
CA ALA A 471 -20.76 -22.11 29.82
C ALA A 471 -19.72 -23.01 30.51
N LYS A 472 -19.88 -24.35 30.40
CA LYS A 472 -18.88 -25.31 30.90
C LYS A 472 -17.52 -25.15 30.23
N LYS A 473 -17.47 -24.91 28.92
CA LYS A 473 -16.22 -24.72 28.20
C LYS A 473 -15.53 -23.42 28.63
N ILE A 474 -16.29 -22.33 28.82
CA ILE A 474 -15.77 -21.06 29.36
C ILE A 474 -15.19 -21.28 30.78
N ALA A 475 -15.91 -21.95 31.66
CA ALA A 475 -15.43 -22.27 33.01
C ALA A 475 -14.18 -23.18 33.00
N CYS A 476 -14.08 -24.09 32.02
CA CYS A 476 -12.89 -24.93 31.85
C CYS A 476 -11.68 -24.10 31.37
N LEU A 477 -11.88 -23.25 30.39
CA LEU A 477 -10.84 -22.36 29.84
C LEU A 477 -10.29 -21.42 30.93
N ALA A 478 -11.15 -20.91 31.79
CA ALA A 478 -10.78 -19.98 32.84
C ALA A 478 -9.92 -20.59 33.98
N LYS A 479 -9.76 -21.91 34.02
CA LYS A 479 -8.78 -22.55 34.93
C LYS A 479 -7.34 -22.21 34.54
N THR A 480 -7.08 -21.97 33.27
CA THR A 480 -5.74 -21.73 32.73
C THR A 480 -5.50 -20.26 32.42
N ILE A 481 -6.50 -19.54 31.95
CA ILE A 481 -6.41 -18.16 31.49
C ILE A 481 -7.54 -17.33 32.11
N GLN A 482 -7.35 -16.04 32.33
CA GLN A 482 -8.41 -15.15 32.78
C GLN A 482 -9.43 -14.92 31.65
N VAL A 483 -10.73 -15.09 31.95
CA VAL A 483 -11.80 -14.88 30.98
C VAL A 483 -12.76 -13.81 31.48
N LEU A 484 -12.99 -12.80 30.65
CA LEU A 484 -14.05 -11.81 30.82
C LEU A 484 -15.11 -12.09 29.76
N CYS A 485 -16.38 -12.17 30.16
CA CYS A 485 -17.45 -12.45 29.22
C CYS A 485 -18.65 -11.54 29.46
N ILE A 486 -19.12 -10.90 28.39
CA ILE A 486 -20.38 -10.18 28.36
C ILE A 486 -21.44 -11.12 27.81
N THR A 487 -22.55 -11.24 28.54
CA THR A 487 -23.64 -12.16 28.18
C THR A 487 -25.02 -11.61 28.56
N HIS A 488 -25.99 -12.06 27.83
CA HIS A 488 -27.41 -11.92 28.17
C HIS A 488 -28.07 -13.27 28.51
N LEU A 489 -27.32 -14.39 28.44
CA LEU A 489 -27.83 -15.72 28.72
C LEU A 489 -27.58 -16.13 30.19
N PRO A 490 -28.62 -16.59 30.89
CA PRO A 490 -28.50 -17.10 32.26
C PRO A 490 -27.55 -18.31 32.34
N GLN A 491 -27.48 -19.14 31.30
CA GLN A 491 -26.58 -20.30 31.22
C GLN A 491 -25.11 -19.88 31.31
N THR A 492 -24.72 -18.88 30.51
CA THR A 492 -23.35 -18.35 30.51
C THR A 492 -23.04 -17.63 31.82
N ALA A 493 -24.01 -16.87 32.34
CA ALA A 493 -23.86 -16.19 33.63
C ALA A 493 -23.55 -17.17 34.79
N CYS A 494 -24.04 -18.41 34.73
CA CYS A 494 -23.74 -19.45 35.71
C CYS A 494 -22.26 -19.83 35.82
N ALA A 495 -21.44 -19.51 34.81
CA ALA A 495 -20.00 -19.80 34.81
C ALA A 495 -19.18 -18.81 35.65
N ALA A 496 -19.79 -17.77 36.20
CA ALA A 496 -19.08 -16.69 36.88
C ALA A 496 -18.41 -17.14 38.20
N ASP A 497 -17.11 -16.83 38.32
CA ASP A 497 -16.40 -16.71 39.59
C ASP A 497 -16.62 -15.33 40.21
N ARG A 498 -16.69 -14.29 39.34
CA ARG A 498 -17.12 -12.93 39.69
C ARG A 498 -18.21 -12.46 38.72
N HIS A 499 -19.26 -11.84 39.29
CA HIS A 499 -20.37 -11.34 38.50
C HIS A 499 -20.61 -9.85 38.75
N TYR A 500 -20.45 -9.06 37.69
CA TYR A 500 -20.81 -7.64 37.69
C TYR A 500 -22.12 -7.41 36.95
N GLN A 501 -23.05 -6.74 37.62
CA GLN A 501 -24.26 -6.22 36.99
C GLN A 501 -24.02 -4.79 36.52
N ILE A 502 -24.27 -4.55 35.27
CA ILE A 502 -24.19 -3.22 34.65
C ILE A 502 -25.56 -2.55 34.86
N VAL A 503 -25.58 -1.55 35.73
CA VAL A 503 -26.79 -0.83 36.11
C VAL A 503 -26.79 0.57 35.53
N LYS A 504 -27.88 0.90 34.86
CA LYS A 504 -28.12 2.23 34.29
C LYS A 504 -28.91 3.06 35.29
N THR A 505 -28.38 4.22 35.66
CA THR A 505 -29.03 5.18 36.56
C THR A 505 -29.26 6.48 35.84
N ILE A 506 -30.42 7.08 36.06
CA ILE A 506 -30.77 8.41 35.54
C ILE A 506 -30.83 9.36 36.72
N ALA A 507 -29.90 10.30 36.79
CA ALA A 507 -29.86 11.35 37.80
C ALA A 507 -29.70 12.71 37.13
N ASN A 508 -30.50 13.70 37.56
CA ASN A 508 -30.46 15.06 37.02
C ASN A 508 -30.61 15.16 35.49
N GLY A 509 -31.45 14.30 34.88
CA GLY A 509 -31.66 14.25 33.43
C GLY A 509 -30.50 13.66 32.64
N ARG A 510 -29.50 13.08 33.31
CA ARG A 510 -28.34 12.43 32.68
C ARG A 510 -28.29 10.95 33.01
N THR A 511 -27.95 10.17 32.01
CA THR A 511 -27.70 8.73 32.17
C THR A 511 -26.26 8.50 32.62
N SER A 512 -26.09 7.67 33.64
CA SER A 512 -24.79 7.11 34.02
C SER A 512 -24.90 5.60 34.20
N THR A 513 -23.79 4.90 33.92
CA THR A 513 -23.69 3.46 34.05
C THR A 513 -22.63 3.12 35.10
N LYS A 514 -22.95 2.18 35.98
CA LYS A 514 -22.03 1.64 36.99
C LYS A 514 -21.98 0.12 36.92
N ALA A 515 -20.81 -0.44 37.18
CA ALA A 515 -20.62 -1.86 37.34
C ALA A 515 -20.72 -2.20 38.87
N VAL A 516 -21.67 -3.03 39.23
CA VAL A 516 -21.90 -3.42 40.62
C VAL A 516 -21.51 -4.88 40.77
N LEU A 517 -20.57 -5.16 41.66
CA LEU A 517 -20.17 -6.53 41.98
C LEU A 517 -21.29 -7.20 42.82
N LEU A 518 -21.78 -8.32 42.33
CA LEU A 518 -22.82 -9.12 43.02
C LEU A 518 -22.17 -10.11 43.97
N ASN A 519 -22.75 -10.23 45.17
CA ASN A 519 -22.45 -11.36 46.07
C ASN A 519 -23.15 -12.63 45.60
N ASP A 520 -22.86 -13.79 46.23
CA ASP A 520 -23.41 -15.09 45.81
C ASP A 520 -24.94 -15.16 45.79
N ALA A 521 -25.63 -14.50 46.73
CA ALA A 521 -27.09 -14.46 46.74
C ALA A 521 -27.62 -13.59 45.59
N GLN A 522 -27.10 -12.38 45.43
CA GLN A 522 -27.45 -11.47 44.35
C GLN A 522 -27.14 -12.05 42.95
N HIS A 523 -26.03 -12.80 42.82
CA HIS A 523 -25.70 -13.53 41.61
C HIS A 523 -26.78 -14.53 41.20
N LEU A 524 -27.26 -15.36 42.17
CA LEU A 524 -28.31 -16.31 41.90
C LEU A 524 -29.66 -15.64 41.61
N ASP A 525 -29.98 -14.56 42.33
CA ASP A 525 -31.18 -13.75 42.08
C ASP A 525 -31.16 -13.12 40.70
N ASN A 526 -30.02 -12.56 40.28
CA ASN A 526 -29.86 -11.99 38.92
C ASN A 526 -30.05 -13.06 37.84
N ILE A 527 -29.47 -14.26 38.01
CA ILE A 527 -29.70 -15.37 37.08
C ILE A 527 -31.15 -15.78 37.05
N ALA A 528 -31.82 -15.86 38.22
CA ALA A 528 -33.24 -16.19 38.33
C ALA A 528 -34.11 -15.15 37.59
N GLN A 529 -33.79 -13.86 37.73
CA GLN A 529 -34.44 -12.78 36.99
C GLN A 529 -34.21 -12.89 35.47
N MET A 530 -33.01 -13.25 35.04
CA MET A 530 -32.71 -13.51 33.60
C MET A 530 -33.51 -14.68 33.04
N ILE A 531 -33.87 -15.68 33.87
CA ILE A 531 -34.68 -16.85 33.48
C ILE A 531 -36.16 -16.50 33.39
N SER A 532 -36.70 -15.83 34.43
CA SER A 532 -38.13 -15.59 34.57
C SER A 532 -38.63 -14.29 33.97
N GLY A 533 -37.73 -13.32 33.78
CA GLY A 533 -38.07 -11.92 33.42
C GLY A 533 -38.74 -11.14 34.57
N THR A 534 -38.90 -11.76 35.76
CA THR A 534 -39.56 -11.15 36.94
C THR A 534 -38.70 -11.35 38.19
N GLU A 535 -38.81 -10.45 39.14
CA GLU A 535 -38.21 -10.57 40.46
C GLU A 535 -38.98 -11.62 41.31
N ASP A 536 -38.30 -12.25 42.28
CA ASP A 536 -38.88 -13.14 43.31
C ASP A 536 -39.49 -14.49 42.86
N SER A 537 -39.11 -15.03 41.70
CA SER A 537 -39.55 -16.35 41.25
C SER A 537 -38.79 -17.49 41.96
N LYS A 538 -39.41 -18.17 42.94
CA LYS A 538 -38.80 -19.32 43.65
C LYS A 538 -38.42 -20.49 42.72
N SER A 539 -39.19 -20.73 41.67
CA SER A 539 -38.90 -21.76 40.67
C SER A 539 -37.67 -21.40 39.82
N ALA A 540 -37.54 -20.13 39.42
CA ALA A 540 -36.39 -19.65 38.68
C ALA A 540 -35.09 -19.68 39.52
N LEU A 541 -35.18 -19.36 40.82
CA LEU A 541 -34.05 -19.45 41.74
C LEU A 541 -33.57 -20.91 41.91
N THR A 542 -34.49 -21.86 41.96
CA THR A 542 -34.15 -23.29 42.01
C THR A 542 -33.45 -23.72 40.72
N SER A 543 -33.97 -23.31 39.58
CA SER A 543 -33.35 -23.56 38.27
C SER A 543 -31.97 -22.90 38.14
N ALA A 544 -31.79 -21.69 38.65
CA ALA A 544 -30.48 -20.99 38.66
C ALA A 544 -29.43 -21.77 39.47
N LYS A 545 -29.81 -22.25 40.67
CA LYS A 545 -28.93 -23.09 41.49
C LYS A 545 -28.55 -24.39 40.81
N GLU A 546 -29.49 -25.05 40.16
CA GLU A 546 -29.24 -26.31 39.43
C GLU A 546 -28.32 -26.06 38.23
N MET A 547 -28.57 -25.03 37.44
CA MET A 547 -27.71 -24.67 36.31
C MET A 547 -26.29 -24.33 36.77
N ARG A 548 -26.12 -23.53 37.83
CA ARG A 548 -24.79 -23.21 38.38
C ARG A 548 -24.06 -24.48 38.82
N ARG A 549 -24.76 -25.40 39.50
CA ARG A 549 -24.20 -26.71 39.89
C ARG A 549 -23.75 -27.52 38.66
N LEU A 550 -24.56 -27.55 37.62
CA LEU A 550 -24.23 -28.27 36.38
C LEU A 550 -23.03 -27.66 35.65
N VAL A 551 -22.84 -26.33 35.68
CA VAL A 551 -21.75 -25.63 35.01
C VAL A 551 -20.45 -25.71 35.79
N MET A 552 -20.49 -25.39 37.09
CA MET A 552 -19.29 -25.27 37.94
C MET A 552 -18.89 -26.60 38.59
N GLY A 553 -19.75 -27.62 38.57
CA GLY A 553 -19.48 -28.91 39.20
C GLY A 553 -19.48 -28.87 40.74
N ARG A 554 -20.05 -27.81 41.31
CA ARG A 554 -20.11 -27.56 42.79
C ARG A 554 -21.54 -27.46 43.26
#